data_baea9992ebbd2d3505cb70e1166f4bbd
#
_entry.id   baea9992ebbd2d3505cb70e1166f4bbd
#
_cell.length_a   1.000
_cell.length_b   1.000
_cell.length_c   1.000
_cell.angle_alpha   90.00
_cell.angle_beta   90.00
_cell.angle_gamma   90.00
#
_symmetry.space_group_name_H-M   'P 1'
#
loop_
_entity.id
_entity.type
_entity.pdbx_description
1 polymer ?
#
loop_
_entity_poly.entity_id
_entity_poly.type
_entity_poly.pdbx_seq_one_letter_code
_entity_poly.pdbx_strand_id
1 'polypeptide(L)'
;MPGEERKTVVLTGASRGIGHATVQRFSQEGWRIVTCSREAIPEECKADPNWTHHIMVDLAKTADIERFVEEANAILGDRPVHALVNNAAVSPKTAFKERLGCLNGDVAAWREVFELNFFAPLMLSRGFAKPLHRGKGTIVNITSIAGHAIHPFAGSAYSTSKAALSALTREMAVEFAALGVRVNAVAPGEIETAMVGPEYEALIPRIPMGRMGTTEEVAGVVYQLCGRDFSYVTGTEIFLTGGQHLY
;
A
#
# COMPACT_ATOMS: atom_id res chain seq x y z
N MET A 1 25.86 13.19 -18.53
CA MET A 1 24.73 12.49 -19.16
C MET A 1 23.57 13.44 -19.14
N PRO A 2 22.86 13.74 -20.29
CA PRO A 2 21.66 14.58 -20.24
C PRO A 2 20.63 13.83 -19.40
N GLY A 3 19.96 14.53 -18.46
CA GLY A 3 19.28 14.00 -17.32
C GLY A 3 18.31 12.85 -17.60
N GLU A 4 18.54 11.73 -16.94
CA GLU A 4 17.48 10.72 -16.78
C GLU A 4 16.27 11.43 -16.19
N GLU A 5 15.14 11.33 -16.85
CA GLU A 5 13.89 11.94 -16.38
C GLU A 5 13.58 11.38 -14.99
N ARG A 6 13.45 12.27 -14.01
CA ARG A 6 13.21 11.92 -12.61
C ARG A 6 11.97 11.05 -12.50
N LYS A 7 12.11 9.82 -11.99
CA LYS A 7 11.00 8.88 -11.81
C LYS A 7 9.97 9.44 -10.84
N THR A 8 8.72 9.05 -11.02
CA THR A 8 7.60 9.50 -10.18
C THR A 8 6.90 8.32 -9.52
N VAL A 9 6.65 8.44 -8.21
CA VAL A 9 5.78 7.52 -7.44
C VAL A 9 4.54 8.26 -6.95
N VAL A 10 3.39 7.58 -7.05
CA VAL A 10 2.15 7.95 -6.35
C VAL A 10 1.95 6.94 -5.22
N LEU A 11 1.75 7.42 -3.98
CA LEU A 11 1.67 6.57 -2.80
C LEU A 11 0.55 6.99 -1.86
N THR A 12 -0.23 6.04 -1.38
CA THR A 12 -1.34 6.27 -0.46
C THR A 12 -1.01 5.91 0.98
N GLY A 13 -1.56 6.64 1.95
CA GLY A 13 -1.32 6.38 3.38
C GLY A 13 0.11 6.74 3.82
N ALA A 14 0.61 7.89 3.36
CA ALA A 14 2.00 8.31 3.48
C ALA A 14 2.41 8.86 4.85
N SER A 15 1.46 9.21 5.72
CA SER A 15 1.74 10.00 6.93
C SER A 15 2.43 9.23 8.05
N ARG A 16 2.39 7.89 8.06
CA ARG A 16 2.98 7.05 9.11
C ARG A 16 3.26 5.62 8.66
N GLY A 17 4.01 4.89 9.49
CA GLY A 17 4.26 3.45 9.35
C GLY A 17 4.90 3.07 8.02
N ILE A 18 4.44 1.97 7.41
CA ILE A 18 4.98 1.43 6.14
C ILE A 18 4.95 2.48 5.03
N GLY A 19 3.84 3.24 4.92
CA GLY A 19 3.72 4.27 3.88
C GLY A 19 4.77 5.37 4.04
N HIS A 20 5.00 5.84 5.26
CA HIS A 20 6.01 6.85 5.55
C HIS A 20 7.44 6.36 5.25
N ALA A 21 7.80 5.16 5.73
CA ALA A 21 9.10 4.55 5.42
C ALA A 21 9.28 4.35 3.90
N THR A 22 8.21 4.00 3.19
CA THR A 22 8.23 3.88 1.73
C THR A 22 8.48 5.23 1.05
N VAL A 23 7.85 6.32 1.53
CA VAL A 23 8.15 7.68 1.04
C VAL A 23 9.62 8.02 1.24
N GLN A 24 10.15 7.81 2.46
CA GLN A 24 11.55 8.06 2.76
C GLN A 24 12.49 7.27 1.85
N ARG A 25 12.19 5.99 1.59
CA ARG A 25 12.98 5.17 0.67
C ARG A 25 12.99 5.74 -0.74
N PHE A 26 11.83 6.10 -1.30
CA PHE A 26 11.76 6.70 -2.64
C PHE A 26 12.43 8.07 -2.70
N SER A 27 12.36 8.87 -1.61
CA SER A 27 13.04 10.15 -1.53
C SER A 27 14.57 10.00 -1.56
N GLN A 28 15.14 9.07 -0.79
CA GLN A 28 16.57 8.77 -0.78
C GLN A 28 17.09 8.38 -2.18
N GLU A 29 16.23 7.82 -3.01
CA GLU A 29 16.54 7.43 -4.39
C GLU A 29 16.19 8.54 -5.42
N GLY A 30 15.88 9.74 -4.96
CA GLY A 30 15.66 10.92 -5.78
C GLY A 30 14.37 10.94 -6.60
N TRP A 31 13.37 10.10 -6.27
CA TRP A 31 12.10 10.08 -6.98
C TRP A 31 11.24 11.29 -6.66
N ARG A 32 10.46 11.76 -7.63
CA ARG A 32 9.34 12.67 -7.36
C ARG A 32 8.23 11.90 -6.67
N ILE A 33 7.71 12.45 -5.58
CA ILE A 33 6.73 11.79 -4.73
C ILE A 33 5.45 12.61 -4.68
N VAL A 34 4.34 11.98 -5.06
CA VAL A 34 2.98 12.51 -4.92
C VAL A 34 2.22 11.56 -3.99
N THR A 35 1.63 12.10 -2.94
CA THR A 35 1.00 11.25 -1.92
C THR A 35 -0.38 11.73 -1.53
N CYS A 36 -1.11 10.84 -0.85
CA CYS A 36 -2.30 11.22 -0.11
C CYS A 36 -2.41 10.51 1.23
N SER A 37 -3.09 11.16 2.16
CA SER A 37 -3.56 10.59 3.42
C SER A 37 -4.65 11.50 4.03
N ARG A 38 -5.25 11.06 5.13
CA ARG A 38 -6.19 11.90 5.88
C ARG A 38 -5.49 13.00 6.68
N GLU A 39 -4.23 12.78 7.02
CA GLU A 39 -3.38 13.66 7.83
C GLU A 39 -2.39 14.39 6.94
N ALA A 40 -1.92 15.55 7.38
CA ALA A 40 -0.87 16.30 6.69
C ALA A 40 0.47 15.56 6.70
N ILE A 41 1.41 16.03 5.89
CA ILE A 41 2.81 15.59 5.93
C ILE A 41 3.38 15.83 7.34
N PRO A 42 4.10 14.87 7.94
CA PRO A 42 4.86 15.10 9.16
C PRO A 42 5.75 16.34 9.05
N GLU A 43 5.84 17.12 10.12
CA GLU A 43 6.52 18.42 10.10
C GLU A 43 7.98 18.30 9.65
N GLU A 44 8.67 17.25 10.12
CA GLU A 44 10.07 16.96 9.78
C GLU A 44 10.29 16.63 8.30
N CYS A 45 9.23 16.26 7.57
CA CYS A 45 9.30 15.89 6.16
C CYS A 45 8.90 17.03 5.20
N LYS A 46 8.41 18.15 5.71
CA LYS A 46 7.98 19.29 4.88
C LYS A 46 9.11 19.92 4.06
N ALA A 47 10.35 19.77 4.50
CA ALA A 47 11.52 20.26 3.81
C ALA A 47 12.08 19.29 2.75
N ASP A 48 11.50 18.10 2.59
CA ASP A 48 11.96 17.12 1.61
C ASP A 48 11.64 17.57 0.17
N PRO A 49 12.66 17.91 -0.65
CA PRO A 49 12.46 18.42 -2.01
C PRO A 49 11.90 17.36 -2.96
N ASN A 50 11.92 16.11 -2.55
CA ASN A 50 11.44 14.98 -3.31
C ASN A 50 9.95 14.69 -3.05
N TRP A 51 9.44 15.01 -1.87
CA TRP A 51 8.03 14.91 -1.54
C TRP A 51 7.28 16.15 -2.06
N THR A 52 7.02 16.14 -3.35
CA THR A 52 6.61 17.35 -4.07
C THR A 52 5.17 17.77 -3.83
N HIS A 53 4.28 16.81 -3.58
CA HIS A 53 2.84 17.09 -3.39
C HIS A 53 2.22 16.09 -2.42
N HIS A 54 1.33 16.62 -1.58
CA HIS A 54 0.50 15.82 -0.69
C HIS A 54 -0.93 16.35 -0.70
N ILE A 55 -1.89 15.48 -0.95
CA ILE A 55 -3.31 15.82 -1.03
C ILE A 55 -4.05 15.14 0.12
N MET A 56 -4.70 15.93 0.96
CA MET A 56 -5.47 15.38 2.08
C MET A 56 -6.83 14.87 1.58
N VAL A 57 -7.06 13.55 1.72
CA VAL A 57 -8.28 12.87 1.28
C VAL A 57 -8.60 11.68 2.18
N ASP A 58 -9.87 11.34 2.26
CA ASP A 58 -10.36 10.11 2.86
C ASP A 58 -10.71 9.08 1.78
N LEU A 59 -9.80 8.17 1.51
CA LEU A 59 -9.97 7.14 0.49
C LEU A 59 -11.07 6.09 0.79
N ALA A 60 -11.76 6.18 1.94
CA ALA A 60 -12.99 5.45 2.17
C ALA A 60 -14.20 6.08 1.47
N LYS A 61 -14.02 7.23 0.83
CA LYS A 61 -15.07 7.98 0.11
C LYS A 61 -14.76 8.04 -1.38
N THR A 62 -15.65 7.51 -2.21
CA THR A 62 -15.49 7.49 -3.66
C THR A 62 -15.19 8.88 -4.25
N ALA A 63 -15.92 9.91 -3.83
CA ALA A 63 -15.71 11.29 -4.31
C ALA A 63 -14.30 11.84 -3.97
N ASP A 64 -13.74 11.44 -2.81
CA ASP A 64 -12.39 11.83 -2.44
C ASP A 64 -11.32 11.09 -3.26
N ILE A 65 -11.58 9.82 -3.64
CA ILE A 65 -10.69 9.08 -4.55
C ILE A 65 -10.67 9.75 -5.92
N GLU A 66 -11.86 10.08 -6.47
CA GLU A 66 -12.00 10.77 -7.76
C GLU A 66 -11.28 12.11 -7.74
N ARG A 67 -11.49 12.92 -6.70
CA ARG A 67 -10.80 14.21 -6.49
C ARG A 67 -9.28 14.03 -6.43
N PHE A 68 -8.79 13.04 -5.67
CA PHE A 68 -7.34 12.77 -5.60
C PHE A 68 -6.76 12.40 -6.96
N VAL A 69 -7.45 11.54 -7.71
CA VAL A 69 -7.02 11.15 -9.06
C VAL A 69 -6.99 12.37 -10.00
N GLU A 70 -8.01 13.22 -9.96
CA GLU A 70 -8.08 14.42 -10.78
C GLU A 70 -6.96 15.40 -10.44
N GLU A 71 -6.83 15.79 -9.18
CA GLU A 71 -5.80 16.73 -8.71
C GLU A 71 -4.38 16.20 -8.98
N ALA A 72 -4.11 14.93 -8.67
CA ALA A 72 -2.81 14.35 -8.92
C ALA A 72 -2.48 14.27 -10.41
N ASN A 73 -3.43 13.92 -11.28
CA ASN A 73 -3.22 13.94 -12.73
C ASN A 73 -3.00 15.37 -13.26
N ALA A 74 -3.69 16.37 -12.72
CA ALA A 74 -3.45 17.79 -13.07
C ALA A 74 -2.03 18.23 -12.67
N ILE A 75 -1.56 17.86 -11.48
CA ILE A 75 -0.19 18.10 -11.00
C ILE A 75 0.85 17.40 -11.89
N LEU A 76 0.56 16.17 -12.28
CA LEU A 76 1.46 15.37 -13.12
C LEU A 76 1.54 15.90 -14.56
N GLY A 77 0.41 16.38 -15.11
CA GLY A 77 0.32 16.72 -16.53
C GLY A 77 0.66 15.50 -17.40
N ASP A 78 1.60 15.68 -18.34
CA ASP A 78 2.07 14.58 -19.22
C ASP A 78 3.17 13.72 -18.61
N ARG A 79 3.61 14.00 -17.39
CA ARG A 79 4.68 13.23 -16.75
C ARG A 79 4.26 11.78 -16.53
N PRO A 80 5.17 10.82 -16.75
CA PRO A 80 4.92 9.42 -16.47
C PRO A 80 4.87 9.14 -14.96
N VAL A 81 4.08 8.14 -14.58
CA VAL A 81 4.10 7.51 -13.26
C VAL A 81 4.83 6.17 -13.38
N HIS A 82 5.88 5.99 -12.60
CA HIS A 82 6.71 4.79 -12.63
C HIS A 82 6.33 3.79 -11.52
N ALA A 83 5.67 4.28 -10.46
CA ALA A 83 5.12 3.43 -9.42
C ALA A 83 3.82 4.01 -8.85
N LEU A 84 2.84 3.14 -8.61
CA LEU A 84 1.67 3.38 -7.76
C LEU A 84 1.73 2.41 -6.59
N VAL A 85 1.79 2.94 -5.36
CA VAL A 85 1.81 2.13 -4.14
C VAL A 85 0.49 2.30 -3.39
N ASN A 86 -0.35 1.28 -3.43
CA ASN A 86 -1.61 1.21 -2.69
C ASN A 86 -1.32 0.66 -1.28
N ASN A 87 -0.99 1.56 -0.35
CA ASN A 87 -0.65 1.22 1.02
C ASN A 87 -1.73 1.59 2.04
N ALA A 88 -2.54 2.62 1.78
CA ALA A 88 -3.60 3.03 2.71
C ALA A 88 -4.53 1.85 3.05
N ALA A 89 -4.75 1.63 4.34
CA ALA A 89 -5.63 0.58 4.84
C ALA A 89 -6.13 0.89 6.24
N VAL A 90 -7.22 0.21 6.64
CA VAL A 90 -7.79 0.28 7.96
C VAL A 90 -8.14 -1.11 8.49
N SER A 91 -7.89 -1.33 9.77
CA SER A 91 -8.29 -2.55 10.52
C SER A 91 -8.99 -2.11 11.81
N PRO A 92 -10.28 -1.70 11.74
CA PRO A 92 -10.97 -1.17 12.89
C PRO A 92 -11.22 -2.26 13.94
N LYS A 93 -11.29 -1.84 15.18
CA LYS A 93 -11.76 -2.63 16.32
C LYS A 93 -13.21 -2.27 16.62
N THR A 94 -13.94 -3.11 17.33
CA THR A 94 -15.25 -2.77 17.88
C THR A 94 -15.12 -1.65 18.92
N ALA A 95 -16.26 -1.08 19.36
CA ALA A 95 -16.28 -0.10 20.45
C ALA A 95 -15.63 -0.62 21.75
N PHE A 96 -15.62 -1.94 21.94
CA PHE A 96 -14.98 -2.61 23.09
C PHE A 96 -13.52 -3.01 22.82
N LYS A 97 -12.90 -2.48 21.75
CA LYS A 97 -11.53 -2.78 21.32
C LYS A 97 -11.27 -4.24 20.92
N GLU A 98 -12.31 -5.00 20.68
CA GLU A 98 -12.23 -6.37 20.16
C GLU A 98 -12.01 -6.35 18.64
N ARG A 99 -11.53 -7.47 18.08
CA ARG A 99 -11.47 -7.64 16.62
C ARG A 99 -12.87 -7.57 16.01
N LEU A 100 -13.00 -6.89 14.89
CA LEU A 100 -14.26 -6.85 14.13
C LEU A 100 -14.46 -8.21 13.42
N GLY A 101 -15.26 -9.07 14.04
CA GLY A 101 -15.53 -10.44 13.57
C GLY A 101 -16.83 -10.55 12.77
N CYS A 102 -17.19 -11.79 12.41
CA CYS A 102 -18.43 -12.08 11.67
C CYS A 102 -19.69 -11.98 12.53
N LEU A 103 -19.55 -12.16 13.85
CA LEU A 103 -20.69 -12.21 14.79
C LEU A 103 -20.86 -10.92 15.61
N ASN A 104 -19.92 -9.98 15.49
CA ASN A 104 -19.96 -8.73 16.24
C ASN A 104 -19.67 -7.55 15.29
N GLY A 105 -20.04 -6.35 15.73
CA GLY A 105 -19.85 -5.15 14.95
C GLY A 105 -20.90 -4.92 13.86
N ASP A 106 -20.88 -3.71 13.30
CA ASP A 106 -21.82 -3.27 12.30
C ASP A 106 -21.33 -3.65 10.88
N VAL A 107 -22.25 -4.08 10.03
CA VAL A 107 -22.00 -4.32 8.60
C VAL A 107 -21.55 -3.04 7.88
N ALA A 108 -21.92 -1.86 8.36
CA ALA A 108 -21.43 -0.59 7.85
C ALA A 108 -19.89 -0.49 7.99
N ALA A 109 -19.32 -0.88 9.14
CA ALA A 109 -17.88 -0.93 9.33
C ALA A 109 -17.18 -1.91 8.38
N TRP A 110 -17.83 -3.03 8.02
CA TRP A 110 -17.32 -3.94 7.00
C TRP A 110 -17.25 -3.27 5.63
N ARG A 111 -18.29 -2.52 5.25
CA ARG A 111 -18.30 -1.77 3.98
C ARG A 111 -17.19 -0.74 3.92
N GLU A 112 -16.99 0.05 4.98
CA GLU A 112 -15.90 1.03 5.06
C GLU A 112 -14.51 0.38 4.90
N VAL A 113 -14.30 -0.81 5.49
CA VAL A 113 -13.07 -1.58 5.32
C VAL A 113 -12.86 -1.95 3.84
N PHE A 114 -13.90 -2.44 3.17
CA PHE A 114 -13.81 -2.82 1.76
C PHE A 114 -13.66 -1.60 0.84
N GLU A 115 -14.33 -0.48 1.13
CA GLU A 115 -14.14 0.76 0.37
C GLU A 115 -12.67 1.19 0.36
N LEU A 116 -12.04 1.25 1.53
CA LEU A 116 -10.65 1.67 1.63
C LEU A 116 -9.65 0.59 1.17
N ASN A 117 -9.83 -0.65 1.63
CA ASN A 117 -8.79 -1.68 1.45
C ASN A 117 -8.86 -2.40 0.08
N PHE A 118 -10.00 -2.32 -0.63
CA PHE A 118 -10.23 -3.03 -1.88
C PHE A 118 -10.64 -2.09 -3.02
N PHE A 119 -11.73 -1.32 -2.87
CA PHE A 119 -12.22 -0.47 -3.95
C PHE A 119 -11.32 0.72 -4.23
N ALA A 120 -10.70 1.34 -3.20
CA ALA A 120 -9.75 2.43 -3.42
C ALA A 120 -8.54 1.99 -4.27
N PRO A 121 -7.81 0.88 -3.98
CA PRO A 121 -6.77 0.36 -4.87
C PRO A 121 -7.23 0.13 -6.32
N LEU A 122 -8.43 -0.42 -6.53
CA LEU A 122 -9.00 -0.61 -7.86
C LEU A 122 -9.21 0.72 -8.58
N MET A 123 -9.88 1.68 -7.94
CA MET A 123 -10.20 2.98 -8.52
C MET A 123 -8.94 3.80 -8.81
N LEU A 124 -7.98 3.82 -7.90
CA LEU A 124 -6.69 4.50 -8.07
C LEU A 124 -5.91 3.90 -9.24
N SER A 125 -5.84 2.58 -9.34
CA SER A 125 -5.15 1.91 -10.43
C SER A 125 -5.76 2.26 -11.79
N ARG A 126 -7.08 2.32 -11.89
CA ARG A 126 -7.80 2.77 -13.09
C ARG A 126 -7.55 4.25 -13.38
N GLY A 127 -7.58 5.10 -12.36
CA GLY A 127 -7.38 6.53 -12.47
C GLY A 127 -5.97 6.92 -12.93
N PHE A 128 -4.96 6.13 -12.55
CA PHE A 128 -3.57 6.33 -12.95
C PHE A 128 -3.12 5.43 -14.11
N ALA A 129 -4.02 4.69 -14.78
CA ALA A 129 -3.65 3.77 -15.87
C ALA A 129 -2.89 4.47 -17.02
N LYS A 130 -3.31 5.67 -17.43
CA LYS A 130 -2.65 6.42 -18.50
C LYS A 130 -1.22 6.86 -18.12
N PRO A 131 -0.96 7.55 -17.00
CA PRO A 131 0.40 7.92 -16.64
C PRO A 131 1.28 6.70 -16.29
N LEU A 132 0.72 5.62 -15.76
CA LEU A 132 1.44 4.34 -15.57
C LEU A 132 1.86 3.72 -16.91
N HIS A 133 0.98 3.70 -17.91
CA HIS A 133 1.32 3.25 -19.26
C HIS A 133 2.48 4.07 -19.85
N ARG A 134 2.44 5.42 -19.75
CA ARG A 134 3.55 6.27 -20.20
C ARG A 134 4.88 5.93 -19.53
N GLY A 135 4.84 5.59 -18.21
CA GLY A 135 6.02 5.25 -17.43
C GLY A 135 6.47 3.79 -17.56
N LYS A 136 5.72 2.93 -18.27
CA LYS A 136 5.87 1.47 -18.15
C LYS A 136 6.02 1.05 -16.70
N GLY A 137 5.12 1.60 -15.87
CA GLY A 137 5.23 1.61 -14.44
C GLY A 137 4.87 0.27 -13.78
N THR A 138 4.82 0.31 -12.46
CA THR A 138 4.37 -0.83 -11.67
C THR A 138 3.38 -0.39 -10.59
N ILE A 139 2.42 -1.26 -10.29
CA ILE A 139 1.51 -1.13 -9.17
C ILE A 139 1.97 -2.11 -8.08
N VAL A 140 2.09 -1.63 -6.85
CA VAL A 140 2.37 -2.45 -5.68
C VAL A 140 1.23 -2.30 -4.67
N ASN A 141 0.51 -3.39 -4.42
CA ASN A 141 -0.56 -3.45 -3.44
C ASN A 141 -0.02 -3.97 -2.10
N ILE A 142 -0.24 -3.26 -1.00
CA ILE A 142 0.11 -3.75 0.33
C ILE A 142 -1.06 -4.57 0.85
N THR A 143 -0.90 -5.89 0.82
CA THR A 143 -1.84 -6.88 1.34
C THR A 143 -1.56 -7.18 2.81
N SER A 144 -1.62 -8.41 3.26
CA SER A 144 -1.25 -8.84 4.62
C SER A 144 -1.22 -10.36 4.70
N ILE A 145 -0.40 -10.91 5.60
CA ILE A 145 -0.49 -12.32 6.00
C ILE A 145 -1.90 -12.70 6.47
N ALA A 146 -2.63 -11.76 7.09
CA ALA A 146 -4.00 -11.96 7.54
C ALA A 146 -4.99 -12.24 6.40
N GLY A 147 -4.63 -11.94 5.14
CA GLY A 147 -5.40 -12.35 3.96
C GLY A 147 -5.24 -13.83 3.58
N HIS A 148 -4.27 -14.53 4.14
CA HIS A 148 -3.93 -15.92 3.82
C HIS A 148 -4.11 -16.88 4.99
N ALA A 149 -4.06 -16.38 6.21
CA ALA A 149 -4.20 -17.17 7.42
C ALA A 149 -5.09 -16.45 8.44
N ILE A 150 -5.68 -17.20 9.38
CA ILE A 150 -6.43 -16.62 10.49
C ILE A 150 -5.46 -15.89 11.41
N HIS A 151 -5.71 -14.60 11.59
CA HIS A 151 -4.90 -13.76 12.46
C HIS A 151 -5.67 -13.46 13.77
N PRO A 152 -5.04 -13.62 14.96
CA PRO A 152 -5.76 -13.48 16.22
C PRO A 152 -6.26 -12.07 16.51
N PHE A 153 -5.56 -11.04 16.00
CA PHE A 153 -5.87 -9.63 16.29
C PHE A 153 -6.48 -8.87 15.10
N ALA A 154 -6.27 -9.32 13.86
CA ALA A 154 -6.87 -8.70 12.69
C ALA A 154 -8.36 -9.07 12.59
N GLY A 155 -9.20 -8.07 12.29
CA GLY A 155 -10.63 -8.30 12.09
C GLY A 155 -10.94 -9.14 10.85
N SER A 156 -12.08 -9.85 10.85
CA SER A 156 -12.51 -10.66 9.70
C SER A 156 -12.72 -9.81 8.44
N ALA A 157 -13.28 -8.60 8.60
CA ALA A 157 -13.44 -7.64 7.50
C ALA A 157 -12.09 -7.24 6.88
N TYR A 158 -11.08 -6.98 7.72
CA TYR A 158 -9.72 -6.68 7.26
C TYR A 158 -9.12 -7.87 6.51
N SER A 159 -9.13 -9.04 7.13
CA SER A 159 -8.54 -10.27 6.54
C SER A 159 -9.16 -10.59 5.18
N THR A 160 -10.49 -10.55 5.08
CA THR A 160 -11.20 -10.81 3.82
C THR A 160 -10.94 -9.74 2.77
N SER A 161 -10.83 -8.45 3.15
CA SER A 161 -10.48 -7.38 2.22
C SER A 161 -9.06 -7.53 1.66
N LYS A 162 -8.10 -7.98 2.49
CA LYS A 162 -6.72 -8.22 2.06
C LYS A 162 -6.59 -9.47 1.19
N ALA A 163 -7.36 -10.53 1.46
CA ALA A 163 -7.48 -11.69 0.57
C ALA A 163 -8.08 -11.30 -0.79
N ALA A 164 -9.12 -10.47 -0.79
CA ALA A 164 -9.71 -9.93 -2.02
C ALA A 164 -8.71 -9.07 -2.81
N LEU A 165 -7.90 -8.23 -2.14
CA LEU A 165 -6.87 -7.42 -2.80
C LEU A 165 -5.75 -8.29 -3.39
N SER A 166 -5.38 -9.41 -2.73
CA SER A 166 -4.44 -10.39 -3.28
C SER A 166 -4.99 -11.02 -4.56
N ALA A 167 -6.26 -11.41 -4.58
CA ALA A 167 -6.92 -11.92 -5.79
C ALA A 167 -6.98 -10.84 -6.89
N LEU A 168 -7.40 -9.61 -6.56
CA LEU A 168 -7.47 -8.48 -7.49
C LEU A 168 -6.09 -8.16 -8.10
N THR A 169 -5.00 -8.32 -7.34
CA THR A 169 -3.64 -8.12 -7.85
C THR A 169 -3.34 -9.01 -9.05
N ARG A 170 -3.77 -10.27 -9.02
CA ARG A 170 -3.58 -11.22 -10.14
C ARG A 170 -4.41 -10.83 -11.37
N GLU A 171 -5.68 -10.49 -11.17
CA GLU A 171 -6.55 -10.03 -12.26
C GLU A 171 -5.99 -8.76 -12.92
N MET A 172 -5.62 -7.77 -12.10
CA MET A 172 -5.00 -6.54 -12.58
C MET A 172 -3.68 -6.81 -13.32
N ALA A 173 -2.87 -7.79 -12.89
CA ALA A 173 -1.61 -8.10 -13.56
C ALA A 173 -1.83 -8.54 -15.01
N VAL A 174 -2.89 -9.31 -15.27
CA VAL A 174 -3.26 -9.75 -16.62
C VAL A 174 -3.76 -8.56 -17.45
N GLU A 175 -4.70 -7.76 -16.91
CA GLU A 175 -5.30 -6.65 -17.65
C GLU A 175 -4.30 -5.53 -17.93
N PHE A 176 -3.48 -5.16 -16.95
CA PHE A 176 -2.51 -4.07 -17.07
C PHE A 176 -1.26 -4.45 -17.88
N ALA A 177 -1.00 -5.74 -18.10
CA ALA A 177 0.12 -6.19 -18.94
C ALA A 177 0.02 -5.64 -20.38
N ALA A 178 -1.18 -5.51 -20.92
CA ALA A 178 -1.42 -4.90 -22.25
C ALA A 178 -0.99 -3.42 -22.31
N LEU A 179 -0.92 -2.74 -21.15
CA LEU A 179 -0.44 -1.38 -21.00
C LEU A 179 1.09 -1.32 -20.72
N GLY A 180 1.77 -2.46 -20.65
CA GLY A 180 3.17 -2.54 -20.24
C GLY A 180 3.37 -2.22 -18.74
N VAL A 181 2.32 -2.35 -17.93
CA VAL A 181 2.32 -2.07 -16.48
C VAL A 181 2.32 -3.40 -15.73
N ARG A 182 3.21 -3.54 -14.76
CA ARG A 182 3.27 -4.71 -13.87
C ARG A 182 2.44 -4.45 -12.61
N VAL A 183 1.85 -5.51 -12.05
CA VAL A 183 1.08 -5.41 -10.82
C VAL A 183 1.49 -6.54 -9.88
N ASN A 184 1.96 -6.19 -8.68
CA ASN A 184 2.41 -7.15 -7.67
C ASN A 184 1.88 -6.75 -6.29
N ALA A 185 1.98 -7.66 -5.34
CA ALA A 185 1.64 -7.40 -3.95
C ALA A 185 2.82 -7.69 -3.01
N VAL A 186 2.80 -7.02 -1.87
CA VAL A 186 3.61 -7.36 -0.71
C VAL A 186 2.65 -7.70 0.43
N ALA A 187 2.83 -8.85 1.05
CA ALA A 187 2.07 -9.32 2.21
C ALA A 187 2.93 -9.25 3.47
N PRO A 188 2.90 -8.15 4.23
CA PRO A 188 3.59 -8.06 5.49
C PRO A 188 2.98 -9.00 6.53
N GLY A 189 3.83 -9.54 7.41
CA GLY A 189 3.44 -10.15 8.67
C GLY A 189 3.36 -9.11 9.79
N GLU A 190 3.92 -9.46 10.95
CA GLU A 190 4.02 -8.55 12.08
C GLU A 190 5.14 -7.52 11.83
N ILE A 191 4.76 -6.27 11.62
CA ILE A 191 5.68 -5.15 11.38
C ILE A 191 5.58 -4.14 12.51
N GLU A 192 6.70 -3.72 13.05
CA GLU A 192 6.78 -2.70 14.10
C GLU A 192 6.23 -1.36 13.61
N THR A 193 5.00 -1.06 13.99
CA THR A 193 4.29 0.19 13.66
C THR A 193 3.46 0.65 14.85
N ALA A 194 3.03 1.89 14.84
CA ALA A 194 2.09 2.41 15.85
C ALA A 194 0.71 1.68 15.87
N MET A 195 0.46 0.81 14.89
CA MET A 195 -0.76 0.00 14.81
C MET A 195 -0.66 -1.29 15.65
N VAL A 196 0.56 -1.68 16.03
CA VAL A 196 0.89 -2.91 16.75
C VAL A 196 1.00 -2.60 18.24
N GLY A 197 0.09 -3.17 19.03
CA GLY A 197 0.12 -3.03 20.49
C GLY A 197 0.99 -4.11 21.16
N PRO A 198 1.19 -4.01 22.49
CA PRO A 198 2.01 -4.98 23.24
C PRO A 198 1.53 -6.43 23.10
N GLU A 199 0.22 -6.62 22.83
CA GLU A 199 -0.35 -7.95 22.62
C GLU A 199 0.27 -8.72 21.45
N TYR A 200 0.87 -8.03 20.50
CA TYR A 200 1.52 -8.65 19.34
C TYR A 200 2.86 -9.32 19.69
N GLU A 201 3.50 -8.95 20.81
CA GLU A 201 4.71 -9.62 21.29
C GLU A 201 4.48 -11.13 21.48
N ALA A 202 3.26 -11.53 21.84
CA ALA A 202 2.88 -12.94 21.96
C ALA A 202 2.95 -13.72 20.65
N LEU A 203 3.04 -13.05 19.50
CA LEU A 203 3.18 -13.67 18.18
C LEU A 203 4.65 -13.91 17.80
N ILE A 204 5.61 -13.22 18.42
CA ILE A 204 7.04 -13.34 18.09
C ILE A 204 7.53 -14.79 18.10
N PRO A 205 7.15 -15.65 19.09
CA PRO A 205 7.56 -17.06 19.10
C PRO A 205 7.04 -17.88 17.91
N ARG A 206 6.03 -17.38 17.19
CA ARG A 206 5.47 -18.00 15.97
C ARG A 206 6.15 -17.54 14.70
N ILE A 207 7.04 -16.55 14.79
CA ILE A 207 7.81 -16.04 13.65
C ILE A 207 9.14 -16.78 13.61
N PRO A 208 9.45 -17.57 12.57
CA PRO A 208 10.71 -18.33 12.49
C PRO A 208 11.98 -17.48 12.66
N MET A 209 11.98 -16.24 12.18
CA MET A 209 13.09 -15.31 12.37
C MET A 209 13.19 -14.71 13.79
N GLY A 210 12.24 -15.04 14.70
CA GLY A 210 12.28 -14.67 16.11
C GLY A 210 12.10 -13.18 16.40
N ARG A 211 11.61 -12.40 15.43
CA ARG A 211 11.36 -10.96 15.59
C ARG A 211 10.27 -10.48 14.62
N MET A 212 9.69 -9.33 14.91
CA MET A 212 8.90 -8.58 13.95
C MET A 212 9.80 -8.00 12.84
N GLY A 213 9.21 -7.71 11.70
CA GLY A 213 9.85 -6.93 10.65
C GLY A 213 9.78 -5.44 10.92
N THR A 214 10.59 -4.65 10.21
CA THR A 214 10.56 -3.19 10.29
C THR A 214 9.83 -2.58 9.10
N THR A 215 9.42 -1.34 9.23
CA THR A 215 8.79 -0.57 8.13
C THR A 215 9.75 -0.37 6.97
N GLU A 216 11.05 -0.24 7.25
CA GLU A 216 12.13 -0.08 6.27
C GLU A 216 12.35 -1.35 5.45
N GLU A 217 12.21 -2.54 6.05
CA GLU A 217 12.28 -3.82 5.34
C GLU A 217 11.14 -3.92 4.32
N VAL A 218 9.92 -3.51 4.69
CA VAL A 218 8.79 -3.47 3.75
C VAL A 218 9.04 -2.45 2.65
N ALA A 219 9.46 -1.23 3.00
CA ALA A 219 9.78 -0.17 2.05
C ALA A 219 10.86 -0.59 1.05
N GLY A 220 11.88 -1.33 1.52
CA GLY A 220 12.94 -1.90 0.68
C GLY A 220 12.38 -2.83 -0.40
N VAL A 221 11.51 -3.78 -0.03
CA VAL A 221 10.89 -4.73 -0.97
C VAL A 221 9.97 -3.99 -1.96
N VAL A 222 9.16 -3.04 -1.48
CA VAL A 222 8.30 -2.22 -2.35
C VAL A 222 9.13 -1.48 -3.38
N TYR A 223 10.23 -0.86 -2.97
CA TYR A 223 11.13 -0.14 -3.87
C TYR A 223 11.75 -1.08 -4.91
N GLN A 224 12.26 -2.24 -4.49
CA GLN A 224 12.88 -3.23 -5.40
C GLN A 224 11.90 -3.73 -6.45
N LEU A 225 10.63 -4.01 -6.10
CA LEU A 225 9.57 -4.37 -7.05
C LEU A 225 9.36 -3.31 -8.14
N CYS A 226 9.70 -2.04 -7.86
CA CYS A 226 9.64 -0.95 -8.84
C CYS A 226 10.89 -0.85 -9.72
N GLY A 227 11.94 -1.66 -9.44
CA GLY A 227 13.21 -1.68 -10.14
C GLY A 227 13.18 -2.46 -11.46
N ARG A 228 14.23 -2.27 -12.26
CA ARG A 228 14.43 -2.96 -13.55
C ARG A 228 14.68 -4.45 -13.38
N ASP A 229 15.30 -4.86 -12.28
CA ASP A 229 15.62 -6.27 -11.99
C ASP A 229 14.36 -7.13 -11.82
N PHE A 230 13.24 -6.49 -11.52
CA PHE A 230 11.92 -7.14 -11.42
C PHE A 230 11.06 -6.96 -12.68
N SER A 231 11.66 -6.61 -13.83
CA SER A 231 10.92 -6.30 -15.07
C SER A 231 10.08 -7.46 -15.61
N TYR A 232 10.39 -8.70 -15.24
CA TYR A 232 9.64 -9.90 -15.64
C TYR A 232 8.77 -10.47 -14.51
N VAL A 233 8.58 -9.70 -13.42
CA VAL A 233 7.78 -10.11 -12.27
C VAL A 233 6.47 -9.34 -12.26
N THR A 234 5.35 -10.05 -12.48
CA THR A 234 3.98 -9.52 -12.39
C THR A 234 3.02 -10.60 -11.91
N GLY A 235 1.95 -10.22 -11.22
CA GLY A 235 0.94 -11.13 -10.67
C GLY A 235 1.39 -11.90 -9.43
N THR A 236 2.56 -11.57 -8.85
CA THR A 236 3.09 -12.23 -7.65
C THR A 236 2.75 -11.46 -6.37
N GLU A 237 2.79 -12.19 -5.27
CA GLU A 237 2.70 -11.66 -3.93
C GLU A 237 3.91 -12.11 -3.13
N ILE A 238 4.65 -11.15 -2.58
CA ILE A 238 5.84 -11.42 -1.77
C ILE A 238 5.46 -11.39 -0.30
N PHE A 239 5.61 -12.53 0.37
CA PHE A 239 5.42 -12.65 1.81
C PHE A 239 6.64 -12.09 2.56
N LEU A 240 6.44 -10.99 3.29
CA LEU A 240 7.44 -10.37 4.14
C LEU A 240 7.03 -10.59 5.60
N THR A 241 7.27 -11.80 6.11
CA THR A 241 6.64 -12.30 7.33
C THR A 241 7.63 -12.96 8.30
N GLY A 242 8.94 -12.93 8.00
CA GLY A 242 9.93 -13.68 8.78
C GLY A 242 9.69 -15.20 8.79
N GLY A 243 8.93 -15.73 7.80
CA GLY A 243 8.58 -17.15 7.69
C GLY A 243 7.25 -17.52 8.37
N GLN A 244 6.56 -16.60 9.02
CA GLN A 244 5.30 -16.84 9.75
C GLN A 244 4.20 -17.47 8.88
N HIS A 245 4.17 -17.20 7.58
CA HIS A 245 3.16 -17.72 6.64
C HIS A 245 3.32 -19.21 6.30
N LEU A 246 4.36 -19.86 6.81
CA LEU A 246 4.63 -21.28 6.54
C LEU A 246 3.94 -22.23 7.54
N TYR A 247 3.32 -21.69 8.61
CA TYR A 247 2.72 -22.47 9.69
C TYR A 247 1.29 -22.05 10.02
#